data_2ad5c9a037d9aac424f355d61f5d9231
#
_entry.id   2ad5c9a037d9aac424f355d61f5d9231
#
_cell.length_a   1.000
_cell.length_b   1.000
_cell.length_c   1.000
_cell.angle_alpha   90.00
_cell.angle_beta   90.00
_cell.angle_gamma   90.00
#
_symmetry.space_group_name_H-M   'P 1'
#
loop_
_entity.id
_entity.type
_entity.pdbx_description
1 polymer ?
#
loop_
_entity_poly.entity_id
_entity_poly.type
_entity_poly.pdbx_seq_one_letter_code
_entity_poly.pdbx_strand_id
1 'polypeptide(L)'
;MKVMHSEWKDRVKHWMRTLKDDLYQPLGEISWEAFPTMEYLTSEEALKGPFQPVSPGFTWGHEWEYCWFKGSIALPEEAKGQRIVMDLKPQGESALFVNGKSFGTYRASWVNEPHHFMEDNVLSTCAQGGERYDILMETYAGHFIPEAPTGGCTTGPVLPGAFEDT
;
A
#
# COMPACT_ATOMS: atom_id res chain seq x y z
N MET A 1 -29.99 -16.65 -28.93
CA MET A 1 -28.53 -16.73 -28.98
C MET A 1 -27.80 -15.59 -28.23
N LYS A 2 -28.39 -14.38 -28.06
CA LYS A 2 -27.79 -13.28 -27.28
C LYS A 2 -27.75 -13.51 -25.76
N VAL A 3 -28.70 -14.23 -25.17
CA VAL A 3 -28.80 -14.46 -23.73
C VAL A 3 -27.66 -15.35 -23.21
N MET A 4 -27.35 -16.42 -23.94
CA MET A 4 -26.23 -17.31 -23.56
C MET A 4 -24.87 -16.59 -23.55
N HIS A 5 -24.69 -15.57 -24.35
CA HIS A 5 -23.42 -14.84 -24.40
C HIS A 5 -23.21 -13.91 -23.20
N SER A 6 -24.28 -13.34 -22.64
CA SER A 6 -24.19 -12.53 -21.42
C SER A 6 -23.92 -13.40 -20.19
N GLU A 7 -24.61 -14.54 -20.06
CA GLU A 7 -24.38 -15.47 -18.95
C GLU A 7 -22.95 -16.01 -18.89
N TRP A 8 -22.34 -16.31 -20.03
CA TRP A 8 -20.95 -16.75 -20.09
C TRP A 8 -19.98 -15.66 -19.62
N LYS A 9 -20.21 -14.41 -20.02
CA LYS A 9 -19.41 -13.27 -19.56
C LYS A 9 -19.50 -13.08 -18.04
N ASP A 10 -20.70 -13.21 -17.48
CA ASP A 10 -20.92 -13.04 -16.07
C ASP A 10 -20.30 -14.20 -15.26
N ARG A 11 -20.37 -15.42 -15.79
CA ARG A 11 -19.68 -16.58 -15.19
C ARG A 11 -18.18 -16.43 -15.22
N VAL A 12 -17.60 -15.98 -16.33
CA VAL A 12 -16.16 -15.72 -16.44
C VAL A 12 -15.72 -14.62 -15.48
N LYS A 13 -16.48 -13.51 -15.38
CA LYS A 13 -16.20 -12.45 -14.42
C LYS A 13 -16.27 -12.93 -12.97
N HIS A 14 -17.27 -13.76 -12.66
CA HIS A 14 -17.39 -14.35 -11.32
C HIS A 14 -16.19 -15.25 -11.03
N TRP A 15 -15.84 -16.12 -11.95
CA TRP A 15 -14.68 -17.00 -11.81
C TRP A 15 -13.37 -16.24 -11.66
N MET A 16 -13.17 -15.17 -12.45
CA MET A 16 -11.98 -14.32 -12.32
C MET A 16 -11.89 -13.65 -10.93
N ARG A 17 -13.03 -13.27 -10.32
CA ARG A 17 -13.02 -12.73 -8.94
C ARG A 17 -12.61 -13.80 -7.94
N THR A 18 -13.20 -14.98 -8.02
CA THR A 18 -12.87 -16.11 -7.14
C THR A 18 -11.38 -16.48 -7.24
N LEU A 19 -10.85 -16.56 -8.47
CA LEU A 19 -9.42 -16.83 -8.67
C LEU A 19 -8.53 -15.73 -8.09
N LYS A 20 -8.99 -14.48 -8.11
CA LYS A 20 -8.22 -13.38 -7.54
C LYS A 20 -8.11 -13.50 -6.01
N ASP A 21 -9.17 -13.94 -5.35
CA ASP A 21 -9.18 -14.16 -3.91
C ASP A 21 -8.30 -15.35 -3.49
N ASP A 22 -8.15 -16.34 -4.37
CA ASP A 22 -7.31 -17.53 -4.14
C ASP A 22 -5.83 -17.34 -4.57
N LEU A 23 -5.51 -16.21 -5.21
CA LEU A 23 -4.19 -16.00 -5.80
C LEU A 23 -3.09 -15.78 -4.76
N TYR A 24 -3.43 -15.21 -3.62
CA TYR A 24 -2.50 -14.89 -2.55
C TYR A 24 -2.99 -15.47 -1.23
N GLN A 25 -2.06 -15.98 -0.44
CA GLN A 25 -2.32 -16.44 0.92
C GLN A 25 -1.60 -15.52 1.90
N PRO A 26 -2.29 -14.97 2.90
CA PRO A 26 -1.67 -14.12 3.91
C PRO A 26 -0.63 -14.92 4.69
N LEU A 27 0.57 -14.38 4.80
CA LEU A 27 1.67 -14.96 5.56
C LEU A 27 1.93 -14.22 6.89
N GLY A 28 1.43 -13.02 7.02
CA GLY A 28 1.58 -12.21 8.21
C GLY A 28 1.25 -10.74 7.96
N GLU A 29 1.25 -9.98 9.04
CA GLU A 29 0.93 -8.55 9.05
C GLU A 29 2.15 -7.74 9.44
N ILE A 30 2.21 -6.49 9.00
CA ILE A 30 3.25 -5.55 9.36
C ILE A 30 2.73 -4.68 10.49
N SER A 31 3.43 -4.69 11.64
CA SER A 31 3.17 -3.70 12.69
C SER A 31 3.81 -2.38 12.33
N TRP A 32 3.01 -1.33 12.33
CA TRP A 32 3.42 -0.01 11.88
C TRP A 32 3.63 0.98 13.01
N GLU A 33 4.61 1.86 12.79
CA GLU A 33 4.78 3.11 13.50
C GLU A 33 4.62 4.25 12.50
N ALA A 34 4.03 5.36 12.91
CA ALA A 34 3.80 6.52 12.07
C ALA A 34 4.45 7.79 12.63
N PHE A 35 4.84 8.67 11.73
CA PHE A 35 5.39 9.99 12.02
C PHE A 35 4.80 11.00 11.04
N PRO A 36 3.66 11.67 11.37
CA PRO A 36 3.13 12.78 10.61
C PRO A 36 4.03 14.02 10.72
N THR A 37 4.21 14.75 9.62
CA THR A 37 5.04 15.96 9.59
C THR A 37 4.65 16.88 8.44
N MET A 38 4.82 18.19 8.64
CA MET A 38 4.73 19.20 7.58
C MET A 38 6.08 19.47 6.90
N GLU A 39 7.13 18.84 7.35
CA GLU A 39 8.47 19.03 6.81
C GLU A 39 8.74 18.04 5.69
N TYR A 40 9.36 18.51 4.63
CA TYR A 40 9.86 17.66 3.57
C TYR A 40 11.22 17.07 4.00
N LEU A 41 11.24 15.78 4.26
CA LEU A 41 12.38 15.06 4.82
C LEU A 41 12.89 14.03 3.82
N THR A 42 14.18 13.79 3.83
CA THR A 42 14.74 12.58 3.22
C THR A 42 14.40 11.34 4.06
N SER A 43 14.49 10.16 3.46
CA SER A 43 14.28 8.90 4.19
C SER A 43 15.23 8.74 5.39
N GLU A 44 16.47 9.23 5.29
CA GLU A 44 17.47 9.19 6.38
C GLU A 44 17.13 10.14 7.53
N GLU A 45 16.58 11.30 7.23
CA GLU A 45 16.10 12.27 8.22
C GLU A 45 14.85 11.76 8.91
N ALA A 46 13.90 11.26 8.13
CA ALA A 46 12.65 10.71 8.64
C ALA A 46 12.87 9.55 9.63
N LEU A 47 13.84 8.68 9.37
CA LEU A 47 14.17 7.58 10.29
C LEU A 47 14.61 8.02 11.69
N LYS A 48 15.03 9.28 11.85
CA LYS A 48 15.37 9.89 13.16
C LYS A 48 14.18 10.54 13.83
N GLY A 49 13.03 10.57 13.15
CA GLY A 49 11.82 11.22 13.63
C GLY A 49 11.14 10.48 14.79
N PRO A 50 10.15 11.13 15.42
CA PRO A 50 9.45 10.61 16.59
C PRO A 50 8.32 9.65 16.20
N PHE A 51 8.64 8.51 15.62
CA PHE A 51 7.67 7.49 15.28
C PHE A 51 6.89 7.01 16.50
N GLN A 52 5.58 6.80 16.31
CA GLN A 52 4.69 6.26 17.33
C GLN A 52 3.96 5.04 16.78
N PRO A 53 3.76 3.98 17.59
CA PRO A 53 2.96 2.84 17.16
C PRO A 53 1.55 3.25 16.76
N VAL A 54 1.05 2.69 15.66
CA VAL A 54 -0.29 2.93 15.15
C VAL A 54 -1.04 1.63 14.93
N SER A 55 -2.37 1.73 14.98
CA SER A 55 -3.28 0.60 14.75
C SER A 55 -4.26 0.94 13.64
N PRO A 56 -4.98 -0.05 13.09
CA PRO A 56 -6.07 0.20 12.15
C PRO A 56 -7.03 1.28 12.64
N GLY A 57 -7.39 2.20 11.75
CA GLY A 57 -8.18 3.39 12.10
C GLY A 57 -7.36 4.62 12.51
N PHE A 58 -6.02 4.54 12.50
CA PHE A 58 -5.17 5.71 12.68
C PHE A 58 -5.50 6.77 11.61
N THR A 59 -5.72 8.01 12.05
CA THR A 59 -6.11 9.14 11.19
C THR A 59 -5.00 10.18 11.17
N TRP A 60 -4.64 10.62 9.97
CA TRP A 60 -3.66 11.66 9.70
C TRP A 60 -4.06 12.37 8.39
N GLY A 61 -3.34 13.38 7.95
CA GLY A 61 -3.55 13.97 6.63
C GLY A 61 -4.23 15.32 6.68
N HIS A 62 -3.55 16.31 7.21
CA HIS A 62 -3.85 17.70 6.93
C HIS A 62 -3.37 18.08 5.53
N GLU A 63 -3.87 19.17 5.00
CA GLU A 63 -3.39 19.74 3.73
C GLU A 63 -1.87 19.95 3.77
N TRP A 64 -1.15 19.45 2.76
CA TRP A 64 0.31 19.47 2.63
C TRP A 64 1.08 18.59 3.63
N GLU A 65 0.41 17.79 4.43
CA GLU A 65 1.04 16.91 5.39
C GLU A 65 1.64 15.67 4.73
N TYR A 66 2.78 15.24 5.24
CA TYR A 66 3.39 13.94 4.97
C TYR A 66 3.20 13.05 6.18
N CYS A 67 3.10 11.75 5.95
CA CYS A 67 3.21 10.77 7.01
C CYS A 67 4.22 9.70 6.62
N TRP A 68 5.21 9.53 7.46
CA TRP A 68 6.14 8.45 7.34
C TRP A 68 5.65 7.25 8.14
N PHE A 69 5.57 6.10 7.48
CA PHE A 69 5.25 4.84 8.10
C PHE A 69 6.47 3.94 8.11
N LYS A 70 6.78 3.37 9.25
CA LYS A 70 7.89 2.46 9.44
C LYS A 70 7.38 1.13 10.00
N GLY A 71 7.79 0.04 9.39
CA GLY A 71 7.42 -1.29 9.84
C GLY A 71 8.47 -2.32 9.46
N SER A 72 8.33 -3.51 9.99
CA SER A 72 9.18 -4.63 9.60
C SER A 72 8.41 -5.94 9.67
N ILE A 73 8.82 -6.87 8.83
CA ILE A 73 8.29 -8.22 8.84
C ILE A 73 9.44 -9.23 8.74
N ALA A 74 9.34 -10.28 9.52
CA ALA A 74 10.16 -11.48 9.36
C ALA A 74 9.30 -12.54 8.67
N LEU A 75 9.75 -13.06 7.53
CA LEU A 75 9.04 -14.12 6.84
C LEU A 75 9.09 -15.40 7.68
N PRO A 76 7.99 -16.13 7.77
CA PRO A 76 7.99 -17.45 8.42
C PRO A 76 8.78 -18.46 7.57
N GLU A 77 9.19 -19.56 8.19
CA GLU A 77 9.94 -20.64 7.48
C GLU A 77 9.12 -21.26 6.35
N GLU A 78 7.80 -21.26 6.46
CA GLU A 78 6.86 -21.76 5.46
C GLU A 78 6.89 -20.95 4.16
N ALA A 79 7.40 -19.72 4.21
CA ALA A 79 7.59 -18.86 3.05
C ALA A 79 8.70 -19.37 2.12
N LYS A 80 9.51 -20.33 2.57
CA LYS A 80 10.66 -20.85 1.80
C LYS A 80 10.25 -21.36 0.44
N GLY A 81 10.95 -20.89 -0.59
CA GLY A 81 10.70 -21.23 -1.98
C GLY A 81 9.52 -20.53 -2.62
N GLN A 82 8.79 -19.71 -1.86
CA GLN A 82 7.61 -18.99 -2.35
C GLN A 82 7.97 -17.60 -2.87
N ARG A 83 7.13 -17.10 -3.78
CA ARG A 83 7.13 -15.70 -4.21
C ARG A 83 6.34 -14.90 -3.21
N ILE A 84 6.95 -13.86 -2.65
CA ILE A 84 6.35 -13.02 -1.61
C ILE A 84 6.04 -11.65 -2.18
N VAL A 85 4.82 -11.20 -1.97
CA VAL A 85 4.35 -9.87 -2.36
C VAL A 85 3.87 -9.10 -1.15
N MET A 86 3.94 -7.78 -1.22
CA MET A 86 3.31 -6.89 -0.24
C MET A 86 1.96 -6.42 -0.77
N ASP A 87 0.93 -6.51 0.04
CA ASP A 87 -0.37 -5.89 -0.22
C ASP A 87 -0.51 -4.65 0.66
N LEU A 88 0.12 -3.55 0.24
CA LEU A 88 0.04 -2.26 0.90
C LEU A 88 -1.04 -1.43 0.20
N LYS A 89 -1.95 -0.85 0.97
CA LYS A 89 -3.05 -0.01 0.46
C LYS A 89 -2.97 1.40 1.05
N PRO A 90 -1.88 2.15 0.82
CA PRO A 90 -1.78 3.52 1.31
C PRO A 90 -2.87 4.39 0.68
N GLN A 91 -3.46 5.26 1.48
CA GLN A 91 -4.50 6.20 1.05
C GLN A 91 -3.89 7.54 0.59
N GLY A 92 -2.86 7.51 -0.20
CA GLY A 92 -2.19 8.70 -0.68
C GLY A 92 -1.17 8.38 -1.77
N GLU A 93 -0.49 9.39 -2.25
CA GLU A 93 0.68 9.19 -3.08
C GLU A 93 1.85 8.81 -2.19
N SER A 94 2.49 7.68 -2.45
CA SER A 94 3.50 7.15 -1.54
C SER A 94 4.76 6.75 -2.27
N ALA A 95 5.91 7.03 -1.64
CA ALA A 95 7.21 6.48 -1.99
C ALA A 95 7.57 5.37 -1.00
N LEU A 96 8.10 4.27 -1.51
CA LEU A 96 8.38 3.07 -0.74
C LEU A 96 9.86 2.72 -0.75
N PHE A 97 10.37 2.38 0.42
CA PHE A 97 11.75 1.94 0.62
C PHE A 97 11.75 0.60 1.35
N VAL A 98 12.54 -0.33 0.87
CA VAL A 98 12.73 -1.64 1.48
C VAL A 98 14.21 -1.84 1.79
N ASN A 99 14.54 -2.16 3.03
CA ASN A 99 15.92 -2.31 3.50
C ASN A 99 16.79 -1.08 3.14
N GLY A 100 16.23 0.13 3.29
CA GLY A 100 16.90 1.40 3.02
C GLY A 100 17.11 1.73 1.54
N LYS A 101 16.55 0.96 0.61
CA LYS A 101 16.65 1.21 -0.83
C LYS A 101 15.29 1.61 -1.39
N SER A 102 15.28 2.55 -2.32
CA SER A 102 14.07 2.89 -3.07
C SER A 102 13.51 1.62 -3.74
N PHE A 103 12.24 1.38 -3.52
CA PHE A 103 11.57 0.18 -3.99
C PHE A 103 10.51 0.50 -5.04
N GLY A 104 9.73 1.56 -4.86
CA GLY A 104 8.71 1.99 -5.81
C GLY A 104 7.80 3.07 -5.27
N THR A 105 6.69 3.29 -5.94
CA THR A 105 5.70 4.29 -5.57
C THR A 105 4.29 3.73 -5.65
N TYR A 106 3.40 4.21 -4.78
CA TYR A 106 1.97 4.00 -4.86
C TYR A 106 1.24 5.32 -5.12
N ARG A 107 0.11 5.24 -5.82
CA ARG A 107 -0.80 6.38 -5.99
C ARG A 107 -2.16 6.05 -5.37
N ALA A 108 -2.80 7.08 -4.85
CA ALA A 108 -4.19 6.98 -4.41
C ALA A 108 -5.13 6.62 -5.58
N SER A 109 -6.19 5.90 -5.26
CA SER A 109 -7.14 5.33 -6.23
C SER A 109 -8.12 6.33 -6.86
N TRP A 110 -7.87 7.63 -6.80
CA TRP A 110 -8.69 8.65 -7.48
C TRP A 110 -8.53 8.64 -9.01
N VAL A 111 -7.51 7.96 -9.51
CA VAL A 111 -7.36 7.65 -10.93
C VAL A 111 -8.10 6.34 -11.19
N ASN A 112 -9.01 6.31 -12.15
CA ASN A 112 -9.87 5.15 -12.46
C ASN A 112 -9.12 3.85 -12.80
N GLU A 113 -7.81 3.90 -12.93
CA GLU A 113 -6.94 2.76 -13.05
C GLU A 113 -5.87 2.84 -11.97
N PRO A 114 -5.75 1.82 -11.09
CA PRO A 114 -4.67 1.78 -10.14
C PRO A 114 -3.35 1.66 -10.90
N HIS A 115 -2.61 2.73 -10.96
CA HIS A 115 -1.24 2.72 -11.45
C HIS A 115 -0.34 2.19 -10.33
N HIS A 116 -0.22 0.90 -10.28
CA HIS A 116 0.80 0.26 -9.47
C HIS A 116 2.10 0.29 -10.26
N PHE A 117 3.00 1.20 -9.92
CA PHE A 117 4.35 1.19 -10.47
C PHE A 117 5.13 -0.07 -10.08
N MET A 118 4.65 -0.73 -9.07
CA MET A 118 5.09 -2.05 -8.68
C MET A 118 3.98 -3.03 -9.03
N GLU A 119 3.91 -3.44 -10.27
CA GLU A 119 2.90 -4.41 -10.74
C GLU A 119 2.84 -5.64 -9.84
N ASP A 120 3.93 -5.94 -9.20
CA ASP A 120 4.10 -7.16 -8.48
C ASP A 120 4.36 -6.99 -6.97
N ASN A 121 4.66 -5.80 -6.47
CA ASN A 121 5.02 -5.58 -5.05
C ASN A 121 5.94 -6.66 -4.45
N VAL A 122 6.84 -7.20 -5.27
CA VAL A 122 7.55 -8.43 -4.96
C VAL A 122 8.70 -8.17 -4.01
N LEU A 123 8.59 -8.64 -2.78
CA LEU A 123 9.71 -8.64 -1.82
C LEU A 123 10.76 -9.70 -2.18
N SER A 124 10.29 -10.89 -2.57
CA SER A 124 11.16 -11.98 -2.99
C SER A 124 10.48 -12.82 -4.06
N THR A 125 11.23 -13.22 -5.08
CA THR A 125 10.76 -14.18 -6.09
C THR A 125 10.91 -15.62 -5.62
N CYS A 126 11.76 -15.86 -4.60
CA CYS A 126 12.01 -17.17 -4.02
C CYS A 126 12.60 -16.98 -2.62
N ALA A 127 11.71 -16.87 -1.63
CA ALA A 127 12.09 -16.64 -0.25
C ALA A 127 12.93 -17.78 0.32
N GLN A 128 13.83 -17.45 1.24
CA GLN A 128 14.67 -18.46 1.92
C GLN A 128 14.04 -18.97 3.23
N GLY A 129 13.02 -18.26 3.74
CA GLY A 129 12.47 -18.45 5.08
C GLY A 129 13.28 -17.69 6.14
N GLY A 130 12.62 -17.06 7.07
CA GLY A 130 13.25 -16.30 8.12
C GLY A 130 13.85 -14.93 7.72
N GLU A 131 13.78 -14.53 6.46
CA GLU A 131 14.26 -13.22 6.03
C GLU A 131 13.46 -12.09 6.69
N ARG A 132 14.18 -11.03 7.04
CA ARG A 132 13.58 -9.80 7.57
C ARG A 132 13.63 -8.69 6.53
N TYR A 133 12.53 -7.98 6.43
CA TYR A 133 12.39 -6.78 5.61
C TYR A 133 12.00 -5.60 6.49
N ASP A 134 12.80 -4.54 6.44
CA ASP A 134 12.48 -3.25 7.04
C ASP A 134 11.87 -2.36 5.96
N ILE A 135 10.68 -1.83 6.24
CA ILE A 135 9.87 -1.07 5.28
C ILE A 135 9.71 0.34 5.81
N LEU A 136 9.96 1.31 4.95
CA LEU A 136 9.69 2.71 5.20
C LEU A 136 8.87 3.26 4.06
N MET A 137 7.80 3.97 4.36
CA MET A 137 6.89 4.54 3.37
C MET A 137 6.65 6.01 3.70
N GLU A 138 6.91 6.89 2.73
CA GLU A 138 6.51 8.28 2.75
C GLU A 138 5.15 8.39 2.05
N THR A 139 4.16 8.94 2.69
CA THR A 139 2.84 9.13 2.11
C THR A 139 2.44 10.60 2.20
N TYR A 140 2.01 11.15 1.07
CA TYR A 140 1.56 12.53 0.98
C TYR A 140 0.03 12.60 1.03
N ALA A 141 -0.51 13.43 1.93
CA ALA A 141 -1.95 13.57 2.10
C ALA A 141 -2.66 14.31 0.95
N GLY A 142 -1.91 15.07 0.17
CA GLY A 142 -2.46 15.87 -0.91
C GLY A 142 -2.72 17.33 -0.51
N HIS A 143 -3.29 18.07 -1.45
CA HIS A 143 -3.66 19.46 -1.27
C HIS A 143 -4.90 19.79 -2.09
N PHE A 144 -5.61 20.83 -1.67
CA PHE A 144 -6.78 21.30 -2.38
C PHE A 144 -6.37 22.18 -3.57
N ILE A 145 -6.91 21.87 -4.75
CA ILE A 145 -6.78 22.68 -5.95
C ILE A 145 -8.15 23.34 -6.22
N PRO A 146 -8.35 24.63 -5.88
CA PRO A 146 -9.66 25.28 -5.96
C PRO A 146 -10.25 25.34 -7.37
N GLU A 147 -9.41 25.30 -8.39
CA GLU A 147 -9.78 25.48 -9.80
C GLU A 147 -10.01 24.17 -10.55
N ALA A 148 -9.84 23.01 -9.92
CA ALA A 148 -10.12 21.73 -10.56
C ALA A 148 -11.63 21.49 -10.60
N PRO A 149 -12.27 21.49 -11.79
CA PRO A 149 -13.73 21.49 -11.89
C PRO A 149 -14.41 20.22 -11.41
N THR A 150 -13.71 19.13 -11.28
CA THR A 150 -14.19 17.86 -10.68
C THR A 150 -13.00 16.95 -10.40
N GLY A 151 -12.84 16.49 -9.17
CA GLY A 151 -11.86 15.47 -8.82
C GLY A 151 -10.49 16.00 -8.39
N GLY A 152 -10.47 17.18 -7.77
CA GLY A 152 -9.28 17.62 -7.04
C GLY A 152 -8.89 16.61 -5.96
N CYS A 153 -7.61 16.55 -5.63
CA CYS A 153 -7.13 15.79 -4.48
C CYS A 153 -8.06 15.99 -3.29
N THR A 154 -8.51 14.91 -2.72
CA THR A 154 -9.34 14.99 -1.53
C THR A 154 -8.48 15.52 -0.39
N THR A 155 -8.78 16.73 0.04
CA THR A 155 -8.32 17.22 1.34
C THR A 155 -9.18 16.55 2.38
N GLY A 156 -8.59 15.82 3.25
CA GLY A 156 -9.27 15.15 4.34
C GLY A 156 -8.36 14.10 4.97
N PRO A 157 -8.70 13.67 6.16
CA PRO A 157 -7.93 12.63 6.81
C PRO A 157 -7.87 11.42 5.88
N VAL A 158 -6.69 11.14 5.39
CA VAL A 158 -6.44 9.92 4.63
C VAL A 158 -6.30 8.83 5.66
N LEU A 159 -7.33 8.01 5.76
CA LEU A 159 -7.24 6.79 6.55
C LEU A 159 -6.34 5.83 5.80
N PRO A 160 -5.23 5.39 6.37
CA PRO A 160 -4.45 4.35 5.74
C PRO A 160 -5.26 3.06 5.74
N GLY A 161 -6.02 2.84 4.67
CA GLY A 161 -6.73 1.58 4.42
C GLY A 161 -5.77 0.39 4.25
N ALA A 162 -4.47 0.67 4.23
CA ALA A 162 -3.42 -0.32 4.21
C ALA A 162 -3.41 -1.27 5.41
N PHE A 163 -4.22 -0.97 6.41
CA PHE A 163 -4.24 -1.71 7.67
C PHE A 163 -5.59 -2.38 7.95
N GLU A 164 -6.54 -2.24 7.05
CA GLU A 164 -7.76 -3.01 7.13
C GLU A 164 -7.57 -4.33 6.40
N ASP A 165 -7.62 -5.42 7.17
CA ASP A 165 -7.89 -6.75 6.64
C ASP A 165 -9.23 -6.73 5.92
N THR A 166 -9.20 -7.13 4.68
CA THR A 166 -10.42 -7.51 3.94
C THR A 166 -10.34 -8.96 3.56
#